data_74b79f799a4a55cf46a10eaf5dd01975
#
_entry.id   74b79f799a4a55cf46a10eaf5dd01975
#
_cell.length_a   1.000
_cell.length_b   1.000
_cell.length_c   1.000
_cell.angle_alpha   90.00
_cell.angle_beta   90.00
_cell.angle_gamma   90.00
#
_symmetry.space_group_name_H-M   'P 1'
#
loop_
_entity.id
_entity.type
_entity.pdbx_description
1 polymer ?
#
loop_
_entity_poly.entity_id
_entity_poly.type
_entity_poly.pdbx_seq_one_letter_code
_entity_poly.pdbx_strand_id
1 'polypeptide(L)'
;MNKPAYKRGPYKKHNKEDAMTSVSTEKAMESIYDLVKKGAVEKSPLLRIPKYNIKQGLGDEEEMVLLFSDLQVGHKSPSTNLEVLKKRMETLVNGVVKIVSLQRQAIPIKKLHVFALGDMIQSEDIMSKVDLDSLEMVLMDQIFNGAVPLTEKMLLSLLPLFPDGIDVWCVPGNHGAISKTSAPSTNWDTIIFKILEAKTQNYKNLRWHIEEKRFYQQVTIQGKKFMLSHGDCIPRYLNIPIYGVTQRAMRWQGSIGEFEYLCLGHFHTPLRMDWNNTEIIINGCFMSEDQWALKVIGMSTQPAQIVFGVHPRKGISFFYKVKL
;
A
#
# COMPACT_ATOMS: atom_id res chain seq x y z
N MET A 1 40.28 20.95 31.55
CA MET A 1 38.80 21.01 31.50
C MET A 1 38.27 19.61 31.16
N ASN A 2 37.82 18.90 32.18
CA ASN A 2 37.33 17.51 32.03
C ASN A 2 35.89 17.52 31.55
N LYS A 3 35.65 16.79 30.45
CA LYS A 3 34.28 16.51 29.96
C LYS A 3 33.64 15.43 30.85
N PRO A 4 32.37 15.58 31.29
CA PRO A 4 31.71 14.56 32.08
C PRO A 4 31.37 13.32 31.23
N ALA A 5 31.65 12.13 31.78
CA ALA A 5 31.32 10.85 31.20
C ALA A 5 29.82 10.61 31.25
N TYR A 6 29.22 10.30 30.11
CA TYR A 6 27.81 9.94 29.97
C TYR A 6 27.58 8.53 30.54
N LYS A 7 26.97 8.42 31.72
CA LYS A 7 26.56 7.12 32.30
C LYS A 7 25.33 6.61 31.55
N ARG A 8 25.47 5.49 30.80
CA ARG A 8 24.32 4.73 30.28
C ARG A 8 23.54 4.16 31.46
N GLY A 9 22.27 4.53 31.56
CA GLY A 9 21.34 3.93 32.51
C GLY A 9 21.05 2.46 32.19
N PRO A 10 20.64 1.65 33.20
CA PRO A 10 20.41 0.22 32.99
C PRO A 10 19.28 -0.03 31.99
N TYR A 11 19.48 -0.97 31.06
CA TYR A 11 18.46 -1.52 30.19
C TYR A 11 17.27 -2.01 31.01
N LYS A 12 16.08 -1.44 30.79
CA LYS A 12 14.85 -1.97 31.38
C LYS A 12 14.60 -3.36 30.79
N LYS A 13 14.55 -4.38 31.64
CA LYS A 13 14.08 -5.72 31.28
C LYS A 13 12.64 -5.61 30.80
N HIS A 14 12.38 -6.12 29.59
CA HIS A 14 11.01 -6.28 29.08
C HIS A 14 10.20 -7.13 30.05
N ASN A 15 9.06 -6.62 30.47
CA ASN A 15 8.15 -7.29 31.39
C ASN A 15 7.45 -8.45 30.67
N LYS A 16 7.20 -9.55 31.40
CA LYS A 16 6.41 -10.70 30.93
C LYS A 16 4.98 -10.31 30.50
N GLU A 17 4.47 -9.16 30.93
CA GLU A 17 3.16 -8.61 30.53
C GLU A 17 3.08 -8.24 29.05
N ASP A 18 4.18 -7.70 28.46
CA ASP A 18 4.21 -7.35 27.02
C ASP A 18 4.11 -8.60 26.12
N ALA A 19 4.69 -9.72 26.57
CA ALA A 19 4.62 -11.00 25.85
C ALA A 19 3.22 -11.65 25.93
N MET A 20 2.51 -11.48 27.05
CA MET A 20 1.13 -12.00 27.21
C MET A 20 0.13 -11.20 26.38
N THR A 21 0.32 -9.89 26.22
CA THR A 21 -0.56 -9.03 25.41
C THR A 21 -0.43 -9.39 23.92
N SER A 22 0.78 -9.65 23.42
CA SER A 22 0.99 -10.05 22.02
C SER A 22 0.35 -11.39 21.69
N VAL A 23 0.45 -12.40 22.56
CA VAL A 23 -0.18 -13.72 22.38
C VAL A 23 -1.71 -13.66 22.42
N SER A 24 -2.29 -12.78 23.24
CA SER A 24 -3.75 -12.59 23.30
C SER A 24 -4.27 -11.87 22.03
N THR A 25 -3.50 -10.96 21.49
CA THR A 25 -3.81 -10.22 20.27
C THR A 25 -3.72 -11.12 19.04
N GLU A 26 -2.69 -11.97 18.93
CA GLU A 26 -2.58 -12.96 17.85
C GLU A 26 -3.79 -13.90 17.81
N LYS A 27 -4.20 -14.44 18.97
CA LYS A 27 -5.40 -15.32 19.06
C LYS A 27 -6.69 -14.59 18.68
N ALA A 28 -6.84 -13.33 19.07
CA ALA A 28 -7.99 -12.52 18.67
C ALA A 28 -8.02 -12.32 17.16
N MET A 29 -6.88 -12.07 16.55
CA MET A 29 -6.74 -11.89 15.11
C MET A 29 -7.00 -13.19 14.31
N GLU A 30 -6.52 -14.32 14.78
CA GLU A 30 -6.87 -15.63 14.21
C GLU A 30 -8.38 -15.89 14.26
N SER A 31 -9.03 -15.50 15.36
CA SER A 31 -10.48 -15.62 15.50
C SER A 31 -11.26 -14.74 14.52
N ILE A 32 -10.79 -13.50 14.29
CA ILE A 32 -11.37 -12.59 13.30
C ILE A 32 -11.19 -13.16 11.88
N TYR A 33 -10.00 -13.65 11.57
CA TYR A 33 -9.71 -14.29 10.28
C TYR A 33 -10.61 -15.49 10.02
N ASP A 34 -10.81 -16.35 11.01
CA ASP A 34 -11.68 -17.53 10.91
C ASP A 34 -13.15 -17.17 10.73
N LEU A 35 -13.64 -16.11 11.40
CA LEU A 35 -15.00 -15.59 11.24
C LEU A 35 -15.23 -15.08 9.81
N VAL A 36 -14.26 -14.36 9.26
CA VAL A 36 -14.33 -13.83 7.89
C VAL A 36 -14.27 -14.94 6.87
N LYS A 37 -13.37 -15.93 7.06
CA LYS A 37 -13.23 -17.11 6.19
C LYS A 37 -14.52 -17.95 6.13
N LYS A 38 -15.33 -17.93 7.19
CA LYS A 38 -16.64 -18.61 7.25
C LYS A 38 -17.77 -17.88 6.49
N GLY A 39 -17.47 -16.79 5.79
CA GLY A 39 -18.43 -16.15 4.89
C GLY A 39 -19.37 -15.12 5.54
N ALA A 40 -19.02 -14.61 6.72
CA ALA A 40 -19.81 -13.61 7.43
C ALA A 40 -19.86 -12.20 6.75
N VAL A 41 -19.09 -11.99 5.67
CA VAL A 41 -18.99 -10.69 4.97
C VAL A 41 -19.66 -10.77 3.60
N GLU A 42 -20.69 -9.94 3.38
CA GLU A 42 -21.37 -9.82 2.09
C GLU A 42 -20.42 -9.31 0.99
N LYS A 43 -20.67 -9.78 -0.26
CA LYS A 43 -19.91 -9.29 -1.42
C LYS A 43 -20.32 -7.87 -1.75
N SER A 44 -19.33 -6.99 -1.92
CA SER A 44 -19.57 -5.63 -2.39
C SER A 44 -20.06 -5.61 -3.85
N PRO A 45 -21.01 -4.75 -4.22
CA PRO A 45 -21.41 -4.61 -5.62
C PRO A 45 -20.25 -4.07 -6.46
N LEU A 46 -20.05 -4.65 -7.64
CA LEU A 46 -19.01 -4.23 -8.57
C LEU A 46 -19.23 -2.80 -9.10
N LEU A 47 -18.16 -2.11 -9.39
CA LEU A 47 -18.21 -0.84 -10.12
C LEU A 47 -18.64 -1.08 -11.57
N ARG A 48 -19.45 -0.16 -12.13
CA ARG A 48 -19.78 -0.19 -13.56
C ARG A 48 -18.55 0.27 -14.36
N ILE A 49 -17.97 -0.65 -15.12
CA ILE A 49 -16.87 -0.34 -16.03
C ILE A 49 -17.46 -0.09 -17.43
N PRO A 50 -17.11 1.01 -18.10
CA PRO A 50 -17.46 1.21 -19.48
C PRO A 50 -16.90 0.09 -20.36
N LYS A 51 -17.70 -0.38 -21.35
CA LYS A 51 -17.20 -1.34 -22.34
C LYS A 51 -16.27 -0.64 -23.31
N TYR A 52 -15.01 -1.05 -23.37
CA TYR A 52 -14.04 -0.58 -24.34
C TYR A 52 -13.75 -1.67 -25.38
N ASN A 53 -13.77 -1.31 -26.66
CA ASN A 53 -13.27 -2.19 -27.72
C ASN A 53 -11.75 -2.14 -27.69
N ILE A 54 -11.13 -3.22 -27.25
CA ILE A 54 -9.68 -3.33 -27.11
C ILE A 54 -9.16 -4.03 -28.37
N LYS A 55 -8.56 -3.26 -29.30
CA LYS A 55 -7.71 -3.81 -30.35
C LYS A 55 -6.39 -4.22 -29.71
N GLN A 56 -5.92 -5.43 -30.03
CA GLN A 56 -4.64 -5.92 -29.53
C GLN A 56 -3.50 -5.23 -30.28
N GLY A 57 -2.57 -4.60 -29.55
CA GLY A 57 -1.38 -3.96 -30.11
C GLY A 57 -0.38 -5.00 -30.71
N LEU A 58 0.49 -4.55 -31.58
CA LEU A 58 1.50 -5.38 -32.27
C LEU A 58 2.87 -5.35 -31.60
N GLY A 59 3.03 -4.61 -30.46
CA GLY A 59 4.29 -4.50 -29.73
C GLY A 59 4.61 -5.71 -28.84
N ASP A 60 5.77 -5.67 -28.18
CA ASP A 60 6.11 -6.63 -27.13
C ASP A 60 5.06 -6.57 -26.03
N GLU A 61 4.73 -7.72 -25.45
CA GLU A 61 3.79 -7.79 -24.32
C GLU A 61 4.40 -7.15 -23.09
N GLU A 62 3.63 -6.28 -22.44
CA GLU A 62 4.00 -5.62 -21.18
C GLU A 62 3.04 -6.00 -20.05
N GLU A 63 3.52 -5.96 -18.83
CA GLU A 63 2.68 -6.11 -17.65
C GLU A 63 2.47 -4.76 -16.97
N MET A 64 1.26 -4.52 -16.48
CA MET A 64 0.88 -3.26 -15.85
C MET A 64 1.04 -3.35 -14.35
N VAL A 65 1.48 -2.28 -13.72
CA VAL A 65 1.58 -2.14 -12.26
C VAL A 65 0.72 -0.97 -11.81
N LEU A 66 -0.07 -1.19 -10.75
CA LEU A 66 -0.76 -0.17 -9.97
C LEU A 66 -0.14 -0.12 -8.58
N LEU A 67 0.42 1.02 -8.18
CA LEU A 67 0.74 1.27 -6.79
C LEU A 67 -0.54 1.65 -6.05
N PHE A 68 -0.82 0.97 -4.95
CA PHE A 68 -2.01 1.14 -4.14
C PHE A 68 -1.63 1.22 -2.67
N SER A 69 -1.75 2.38 -2.06
CA SER A 69 -1.35 2.61 -0.67
C SER A 69 -2.04 3.83 -0.07
N ASP A 70 -1.87 3.98 1.22
CA ASP A 70 -2.27 5.17 1.96
C ASP A 70 -3.76 5.51 1.73
N LEU A 71 -4.60 4.47 1.78
CA LEU A 71 -6.06 4.59 1.68
C LEU A 71 -6.62 5.25 2.94
N GLN A 72 -6.05 4.95 4.10
CA GLN A 72 -6.31 5.52 5.43
C GLN A 72 -7.80 5.70 5.71
N VAL A 73 -8.58 4.63 5.48
CA VAL A 73 -10.00 4.60 5.85
C VAL A 73 -10.15 4.94 7.32
N GLY A 74 -11.11 5.80 7.64
CA GLY A 74 -11.32 6.33 8.98
C GLY A 74 -10.73 7.71 9.21
N HIS A 75 -9.81 8.17 8.35
CA HIS A 75 -9.35 9.56 8.40
C HIS A 75 -10.49 10.53 8.07
N LYS A 76 -10.64 11.57 8.91
CA LYS A 76 -11.63 12.62 8.75
C LYS A 76 -10.96 13.97 8.64
N SER A 77 -11.25 14.67 7.56
CA SER A 77 -10.89 16.08 7.35
C SER A 77 -12.01 16.80 6.59
N PRO A 78 -11.96 18.13 6.42
CA PRO A 78 -12.96 18.84 5.61
C PRO A 78 -13.12 18.32 4.19
N SER A 79 -12.08 17.70 3.63
CA SER A 79 -12.04 17.19 2.26
C SER A 79 -11.86 15.68 2.15
N THR A 80 -11.88 14.94 3.27
CA THR A 80 -11.72 13.48 3.29
C THR A 80 -12.65 12.83 4.31
N ASN A 81 -13.45 11.89 3.84
CA ASN A 81 -14.30 10.99 4.60
C ASN A 81 -14.58 9.75 3.75
N LEU A 82 -15.28 8.75 4.27
CA LEU A 82 -15.56 7.50 3.56
C LEU A 82 -16.26 7.71 2.21
N GLU A 83 -17.21 8.63 2.12
CA GLU A 83 -17.91 8.91 0.86
C GLU A 83 -16.99 9.54 -0.19
N VAL A 84 -16.06 10.38 0.24
CA VAL A 84 -15.03 10.93 -0.64
C VAL A 84 -14.06 9.82 -1.08
N LEU A 85 -13.65 8.92 -0.18
CA LEU A 85 -12.80 7.78 -0.52
C LEU A 85 -13.47 6.84 -1.54
N LYS A 86 -14.76 6.58 -1.42
CA LYS A 86 -15.53 5.82 -2.41
C LYS A 86 -15.45 6.46 -3.81
N LYS A 87 -15.66 7.78 -3.92
CA LYS A 87 -15.56 8.51 -5.19
C LYS A 87 -14.13 8.49 -5.75
N ARG A 88 -13.12 8.65 -4.89
CA ARG A 88 -11.71 8.54 -5.29
C ARG A 88 -11.36 7.14 -5.79
N MET A 89 -11.89 6.09 -5.17
CA MET A 89 -11.72 4.73 -5.64
C MET A 89 -12.36 4.52 -7.03
N GLU A 90 -13.54 5.06 -7.25
CA GLU A 90 -14.18 5.04 -8.59
C GLU A 90 -13.35 5.80 -9.63
N THR A 91 -12.78 6.94 -9.25
CA THR A 91 -11.89 7.72 -10.10
C THR A 91 -10.64 6.94 -10.46
N LEU A 92 -10.03 6.23 -9.47
CA LEU A 92 -8.87 5.36 -9.69
C LEU A 92 -9.19 4.26 -10.69
N VAL A 93 -10.27 3.50 -10.47
CA VAL A 93 -10.68 2.40 -11.37
C VAL A 93 -10.90 2.92 -12.78
N ASN A 94 -11.64 4.02 -12.95
CA ASN A 94 -11.87 4.63 -14.25
C ASN A 94 -10.56 5.12 -14.92
N GLY A 95 -9.63 5.65 -14.11
CA GLY A 95 -8.30 6.03 -14.56
C GLY A 95 -7.50 4.84 -15.10
N VAL A 96 -7.46 3.73 -14.35
CA VAL A 96 -6.80 2.48 -14.79
C VAL A 96 -7.42 1.94 -16.06
N VAL A 97 -8.77 1.89 -16.14
CA VAL A 97 -9.49 1.45 -17.34
C VAL A 97 -9.12 2.30 -18.55
N LYS A 98 -9.10 3.62 -18.41
CA LYS A 98 -8.72 4.55 -19.47
C LYS A 98 -7.27 4.33 -19.93
N ILE A 99 -6.34 4.20 -19.00
CA ILE A 99 -4.92 4.00 -19.29
C ILE A 99 -4.72 2.67 -20.03
N VAL A 100 -5.28 1.57 -19.53
CA VAL A 100 -5.14 0.26 -20.16
C VAL A 100 -5.74 0.26 -21.57
N SER A 101 -6.88 0.92 -21.75
CA SER A 101 -7.54 1.02 -23.07
C SER A 101 -6.70 1.83 -24.06
N LEU A 102 -6.05 2.88 -23.58
CA LEU A 102 -5.15 3.71 -24.40
C LEU A 102 -3.88 2.92 -24.78
N GLN A 103 -3.22 2.30 -23.81
CA GLN A 103 -1.97 1.58 -24.05
C GLN A 103 -2.16 0.35 -24.92
N ARG A 104 -3.28 -0.36 -24.78
CA ARG A 104 -3.60 -1.54 -25.61
C ARG A 104 -3.80 -1.27 -27.08
N GLN A 105 -3.91 -0.01 -27.51
CA GLN A 105 -3.90 0.34 -28.92
C GLN A 105 -2.54 0.05 -29.57
N ALA A 106 -1.46 0.06 -28.79
CA ALA A 106 -0.10 -0.16 -29.28
C ALA A 106 0.60 -1.37 -28.63
N ILE A 107 0.23 -1.74 -27.41
CA ILE A 107 0.97 -2.69 -26.58
C ILE A 107 0.01 -3.74 -26.01
N PRO A 108 0.27 -5.06 -26.15
CA PRO A 108 -0.51 -6.09 -25.46
C PRO A 108 -0.26 -6.00 -23.94
N ILE A 109 -1.32 -5.79 -23.16
CA ILE A 109 -1.28 -5.80 -21.69
C ILE A 109 -2.34 -6.77 -21.18
N LYS A 110 -1.94 -7.92 -20.66
CA LYS A 110 -2.86 -8.98 -20.23
C LYS A 110 -2.90 -9.18 -18.72
N LYS A 111 -1.90 -8.67 -18.01
CA LYS A 111 -1.72 -8.88 -16.57
C LYS A 111 -1.58 -7.56 -15.83
N LEU A 112 -2.16 -7.51 -14.63
CA LEU A 112 -2.00 -6.40 -13.68
C LEU A 112 -1.29 -6.91 -12.42
N HIS A 113 -0.33 -6.14 -11.96
CA HIS A 113 0.22 -6.27 -10.61
C HIS A 113 -0.27 -5.09 -9.77
N VAL A 114 -0.83 -5.38 -8.61
CA VAL A 114 -1.19 -4.37 -7.61
C VAL A 114 -0.17 -4.45 -6.49
N PHE A 115 0.60 -3.39 -6.30
CA PHE A 115 1.51 -3.25 -5.16
C PHE A 115 0.78 -2.54 -4.03
N ALA A 116 0.21 -3.33 -3.11
CA ALA A 116 -0.46 -2.83 -1.91
C ALA A 116 0.60 -2.50 -0.85
N LEU A 117 0.96 -1.20 -0.77
CA LEU A 117 2.11 -0.73 0.01
C LEU A 117 1.72 -0.23 1.41
N GLY A 118 0.63 -0.75 2.00
CA GLY A 118 0.23 -0.48 3.39
C GLY A 118 -0.62 0.77 3.60
N ASP A 119 -0.90 1.02 4.89
CA ASP A 119 -1.75 2.11 5.39
C ASP A 119 -3.16 2.10 4.79
N MET A 120 -3.81 0.92 4.86
CA MET A 120 -5.18 0.71 4.39
C MET A 120 -6.21 1.40 5.27
N ILE A 121 -5.91 1.57 6.55
CA ILE A 121 -6.74 2.21 7.57
C ILE A 121 -6.00 3.33 8.28
N GLN A 122 -6.75 4.25 8.93
CA GLN A 122 -6.18 5.28 9.80
C GLN A 122 -5.77 4.72 11.16
N SER A 123 -6.45 3.64 11.62
CA SER A 123 -6.33 3.06 12.94
C SER A 123 -6.89 3.97 14.06
N GLU A 124 -6.90 3.44 15.28
CA GLU A 124 -7.24 4.18 16.51
C GLU A 124 -6.03 4.27 17.45
N ASP A 125 -4.86 3.76 17.01
CA ASP A 125 -3.72 3.59 17.90
C ASP A 125 -3.08 4.94 18.27
N ILE A 126 -2.93 5.14 19.56
CA ILE A 126 -2.15 6.21 20.19
C ILE A 126 -0.70 6.23 19.67
N MET A 127 -0.20 5.08 19.17
CA MET A 127 1.16 4.94 18.65
C MET A 127 1.39 5.71 17.35
N SER A 128 0.39 5.80 16.48
CA SER A 128 0.43 6.62 15.26
C SER A 128 0.16 8.11 15.52
N LYS A 129 -0.06 8.50 16.81
CA LYS A 129 -0.43 9.87 17.19
C LYS A 129 -1.68 10.38 16.48
N VAL A 130 -2.61 9.47 16.22
CA VAL A 130 -3.91 9.81 15.64
C VAL A 130 -4.68 10.64 16.66
N ASP A 131 -5.12 11.80 16.25
CA ASP A 131 -6.08 12.59 17.02
C ASP A 131 -7.46 11.92 16.88
N LEU A 132 -8.06 11.48 17.98
CA LEU A 132 -9.37 10.84 17.99
C LEU A 132 -10.46 11.70 17.34
N ASP A 133 -10.35 13.04 17.44
CA ASP A 133 -11.26 13.96 16.77
C ASP A 133 -11.13 13.94 15.24
N SER A 134 -10.01 13.42 14.73
CA SER A 134 -9.76 13.22 13.29
C SER A 134 -10.24 11.88 12.76
N LEU A 135 -10.92 11.07 13.58
CA LEU A 135 -11.51 9.79 13.16
C LEU A 135 -12.98 9.93 12.80
N GLU A 136 -13.35 9.31 11.67
CA GLU A 136 -14.75 9.22 11.22
C GLU A 136 -15.46 8.01 11.83
N MET A 137 -14.73 6.92 12.08
CA MET A 137 -15.28 5.64 12.49
C MET A 137 -14.28 4.82 13.31
N VAL A 138 -14.81 3.91 14.11
CA VAL A 138 -14.01 2.97 14.92
C VAL A 138 -13.27 1.95 14.05
N LEU A 139 -12.21 1.35 14.60
CA LEU A 139 -11.30 0.44 13.88
C LEU A 139 -12.03 -0.67 13.10
N MET A 140 -13.00 -1.34 13.72
CA MET A 140 -13.74 -2.42 13.05
C MET A 140 -14.52 -1.91 11.84
N ASP A 141 -15.11 -0.72 11.93
CA ASP A 141 -15.80 -0.11 10.79
C ASP A 141 -14.83 0.34 9.70
N GLN A 142 -13.62 0.82 10.07
CA GLN A 142 -12.58 1.11 9.11
C GLN A 142 -12.22 -0.12 8.27
N ILE A 143 -12.15 -1.29 8.90
CA ILE A 143 -11.83 -2.57 8.25
C ILE A 143 -13.02 -3.07 7.43
N PHE A 144 -14.16 -3.34 8.09
CA PHE A 144 -15.25 -4.10 7.50
C PHE A 144 -16.23 -3.27 6.66
N ASN A 145 -16.39 -1.98 6.97
CA ASN A 145 -17.26 -1.07 6.23
C ASN A 145 -16.49 -0.14 5.26
N GLY A 146 -15.15 -0.17 5.33
CA GLY A 146 -14.29 0.70 4.53
C GLY A 146 -13.24 -0.05 3.71
N ALA A 147 -12.08 -0.39 4.31
CA ALA A 147 -10.91 -0.88 3.57
C ALA A 147 -11.18 -2.18 2.80
N VAL A 148 -11.80 -3.16 3.43
CA VAL A 148 -12.12 -4.45 2.78
C VAL A 148 -13.08 -4.26 1.61
N PRO A 149 -14.28 -3.67 1.76
CA PRO A 149 -15.22 -3.55 0.64
C PRO A 149 -14.72 -2.63 -0.48
N LEU A 150 -13.98 -1.57 -0.17
CA LEU A 150 -13.43 -0.68 -1.20
C LEU A 150 -12.36 -1.39 -2.05
N THR A 151 -11.45 -2.12 -1.41
CA THR A 151 -10.37 -2.83 -2.10
C THR A 151 -10.92 -4.02 -2.90
N GLU A 152 -11.85 -4.81 -2.32
CA GLU A 152 -12.53 -5.90 -3.03
C GLU A 152 -13.23 -5.38 -4.29
N LYS A 153 -14.01 -4.30 -4.15
CA LYS A 153 -14.74 -3.68 -5.25
C LYS A 153 -13.79 -3.21 -6.38
N MET A 154 -12.65 -2.60 -6.02
CA MET A 154 -11.61 -2.19 -6.98
C MET A 154 -11.07 -3.41 -7.74
N LEU A 155 -10.58 -4.43 -7.02
CA LEU A 155 -9.93 -5.60 -7.63
C LEU A 155 -10.90 -6.36 -8.53
N LEU A 156 -12.12 -6.65 -8.05
CA LEU A 156 -13.10 -7.39 -8.83
C LEU A 156 -13.63 -6.60 -10.03
N SER A 157 -13.65 -5.25 -9.94
CA SER A 157 -14.00 -4.40 -11.07
C SER A 157 -12.93 -4.39 -12.16
N LEU A 158 -11.65 -4.45 -11.77
CA LEU A 158 -10.52 -4.49 -12.72
C LEU A 158 -10.26 -5.88 -13.29
N LEU A 159 -10.56 -6.95 -12.55
CA LEU A 159 -10.22 -8.33 -12.90
C LEU A 159 -10.64 -8.76 -14.30
N PRO A 160 -11.86 -8.43 -14.81
CA PRO A 160 -12.28 -8.79 -16.15
C PRO A 160 -11.46 -8.15 -17.27
N LEU A 161 -10.69 -7.10 -16.97
CA LEU A 161 -9.84 -6.43 -17.95
C LEU A 161 -8.53 -7.18 -18.20
N PHE A 162 -8.11 -8.04 -17.30
CA PHE A 162 -6.81 -8.70 -17.35
C PHE A 162 -6.98 -10.21 -17.48
N PRO A 163 -6.92 -10.76 -18.70
CA PRO A 163 -7.15 -12.19 -18.94
C PRO A 163 -6.15 -13.10 -18.22
N ASP A 164 -4.89 -12.65 -18.03
CA ASP A 164 -3.87 -13.39 -17.28
C ASP A 164 -3.95 -13.11 -15.76
N GLY A 165 -4.93 -12.31 -15.37
CA GLY A 165 -5.31 -12.07 -13.97
C GLY A 165 -4.60 -10.90 -13.31
N ILE A 166 -4.81 -10.84 -12.00
CA ILE A 166 -4.23 -9.82 -11.12
C ILE A 166 -3.40 -10.52 -10.04
N ASP A 167 -2.15 -10.10 -9.86
CA ASP A 167 -1.31 -10.45 -8.72
C ASP A 167 -1.26 -9.27 -7.74
N VAL A 168 -1.63 -9.49 -6.48
CA VAL A 168 -1.59 -8.48 -5.43
C VAL A 168 -0.42 -8.76 -4.50
N TRP A 169 0.54 -7.86 -4.46
CA TRP A 169 1.75 -7.95 -3.65
C TRP A 169 1.63 -7.00 -2.46
N CYS A 170 1.64 -7.53 -1.24
CA CYS A 170 1.23 -6.80 -0.05
C CYS A 170 2.36 -6.64 0.96
N VAL A 171 2.61 -5.42 1.38
CA VAL A 171 3.46 -5.09 2.53
C VAL A 171 2.66 -4.23 3.51
N PRO A 172 2.81 -4.42 4.84
CA PRO A 172 2.07 -3.63 5.83
C PRO A 172 2.66 -2.24 6.00
N GLY A 173 1.82 -1.28 6.40
CA GLY A 173 2.20 0.07 6.77
C GLY A 173 2.22 0.30 8.29
N ASN A 174 2.53 1.53 8.69
CA ASN A 174 2.65 1.87 10.11
C ASN A 174 1.32 2.17 10.80
N HIS A 175 0.29 2.61 10.08
CA HIS A 175 -1.04 2.83 10.66
C HIS A 175 -1.73 1.52 11.06
N GLY A 176 -1.38 0.41 10.41
CA GLY A 176 -1.86 -0.92 10.79
C GLY A 176 -1.11 -1.56 11.97
N ALA A 177 0.00 -0.98 12.44
CA ALA A 177 0.81 -1.56 13.51
C ALA A 177 0.10 -1.49 14.86
N ILE A 178 0.05 -2.61 15.60
CA ILE A 178 -0.58 -2.70 16.92
C ILE A 178 0.35 -2.18 18.02
N SER A 179 1.67 -2.30 17.82
CA SER A 179 2.69 -1.78 18.71
C SER A 179 3.98 -1.51 17.94
N LYS A 180 4.92 -0.78 18.54
CA LYS A 180 6.24 -0.49 17.95
C LYS A 180 7.07 -1.73 17.64
N THR A 181 6.78 -2.84 18.27
CA THR A 181 7.53 -4.10 18.21
C THR A 181 6.69 -5.25 17.66
N SER A 182 5.48 -4.98 17.16
CA SER A 182 4.63 -6.00 16.57
C SER A 182 5.22 -6.54 15.26
N ALA A 183 5.05 -7.83 15.05
CA ALA A 183 5.46 -8.46 13.79
C ALA A 183 4.55 -7.99 12.64
N PRO A 184 5.02 -7.98 11.39
CA PRO A 184 4.17 -7.73 10.23
C PRO A 184 2.91 -8.61 10.18
N SER A 185 2.99 -9.86 10.63
CA SER A 185 1.84 -10.81 10.69
C SER A 185 0.71 -10.34 11.60
N THR A 186 0.98 -9.48 12.60
CA THR A 186 -0.02 -8.94 13.53
C THR A 186 -0.47 -7.52 13.19
N ASN A 187 -0.07 -7.03 12.02
CA ASN A 187 -0.46 -5.72 11.51
C ASN A 187 -1.89 -5.77 10.92
N TRP A 188 -2.70 -4.75 11.14
CA TRP A 188 -4.07 -4.68 10.63
C TRP A 188 -4.14 -4.70 9.11
N ASP A 189 -3.16 -4.12 8.40
CA ASP A 189 -3.12 -4.22 6.93
C ASP A 189 -2.98 -5.68 6.48
N THR A 190 -2.09 -6.45 7.13
CA THR A 190 -1.91 -7.87 6.84
C THR A 190 -3.21 -8.65 7.04
N ILE A 191 -3.98 -8.31 8.09
CA ILE A 191 -5.28 -8.93 8.34
C ILE A 191 -6.29 -8.55 7.27
N ILE A 192 -6.35 -7.29 6.87
CA ILE A 192 -7.20 -6.83 5.77
C ILE A 192 -6.86 -7.61 4.49
N PHE A 193 -5.58 -7.79 4.17
CA PHE A 193 -5.16 -8.57 2.99
C PHE A 193 -5.57 -10.03 3.08
N LYS A 194 -5.43 -10.67 4.24
CA LYS A 194 -5.90 -12.06 4.47
C LYS A 194 -7.41 -12.19 4.38
N ILE A 195 -8.16 -11.21 4.86
CA ILE A 195 -9.61 -11.15 4.70
C ILE A 195 -9.98 -11.09 3.22
N LEU A 196 -9.33 -10.23 2.47
CA LEU A 196 -9.53 -10.07 1.02
C LEU A 196 -9.17 -11.34 0.26
N GLU A 197 -8.05 -11.98 0.58
CA GLU A 197 -7.64 -13.27 0.02
C GLU A 197 -8.73 -14.33 0.24
N ALA A 198 -9.21 -14.46 1.47
CA ALA A 198 -10.27 -15.42 1.81
C ALA A 198 -11.59 -15.11 1.09
N LYS A 199 -11.99 -13.83 0.98
CA LYS A 199 -13.20 -13.41 0.25
C LYS A 199 -13.12 -13.67 -1.25
N THR A 200 -11.93 -13.58 -1.82
CA THR A 200 -11.71 -13.69 -3.27
C THR A 200 -11.17 -15.06 -3.72
N GLN A 201 -11.10 -16.04 -2.83
CA GLN A 201 -10.54 -17.39 -3.10
C GLN A 201 -11.19 -18.13 -4.29
N ASN A 202 -12.42 -17.78 -4.66
CA ASN A 202 -13.12 -18.35 -5.80
C ASN A 202 -12.68 -17.77 -7.16
N TYR A 203 -11.91 -16.67 -7.16
CA TYR A 203 -11.40 -16.02 -8.37
C TYR A 203 -9.96 -16.50 -8.63
N LYS A 204 -9.81 -17.63 -9.37
CA LYS A 204 -8.50 -18.30 -9.60
C LYS A 204 -7.46 -17.41 -10.29
N ASN A 205 -7.89 -16.38 -11.01
CA ASN A 205 -7.03 -15.42 -11.67
C ASN A 205 -6.75 -14.15 -10.83
N LEU A 206 -7.13 -14.14 -9.54
CA LEU A 206 -6.72 -13.15 -8.54
C LEU A 206 -5.84 -13.84 -7.51
N ARG A 207 -4.56 -13.50 -7.47
CA ARG A 207 -3.55 -14.16 -6.63
C ARG A 207 -2.97 -13.17 -5.62
N TRP A 208 -2.83 -13.63 -4.38
CA TRP A 208 -2.32 -12.83 -3.27
C TRP A 208 -0.91 -13.27 -2.87
N HIS A 209 -0.04 -12.30 -2.63
CA HIS A 209 1.34 -12.48 -2.17
C HIS A 209 1.55 -11.59 -0.95
N ILE A 210 1.19 -12.09 0.22
CA ILE A 210 1.16 -11.31 1.47
C ILE A 210 2.46 -11.53 2.24
N GLU A 211 3.22 -10.45 2.50
CA GLU A 211 4.43 -10.52 3.32
C GLU A 211 4.08 -10.42 4.81
N GLU A 212 4.39 -11.47 5.56
CA GLU A 212 4.02 -11.61 6.97
C GLU A 212 5.20 -11.50 7.94
N LYS A 213 6.44 -11.53 7.42
CA LYS A 213 7.65 -11.61 8.25
C LYS A 213 8.57 -10.41 8.10
N ARG A 214 8.51 -9.72 6.97
CA ARG A 214 9.45 -8.66 6.62
C ARG A 214 8.70 -7.35 6.37
N PHE A 215 9.40 -6.23 6.54
CA PHE A 215 8.90 -4.89 6.19
C PHE A 215 8.98 -4.60 4.68
N TYR A 216 9.43 -5.59 3.86
CA TYR A 216 9.62 -5.44 2.42
C TYR A 216 9.29 -6.74 1.68
N GLN A 217 9.00 -6.61 0.39
CA GLN A 217 8.85 -7.74 -0.52
C GLN A 217 9.67 -7.49 -1.78
N GLN A 218 10.30 -8.54 -2.35
CA GLN A 218 10.97 -8.48 -3.64
C GLN A 218 10.15 -9.20 -4.68
N VAL A 219 9.95 -8.56 -5.83
CA VAL A 219 9.11 -9.05 -6.92
C VAL A 219 9.87 -8.92 -8.23
N THR A 220 9.75 -9.92 -9.10
CA THR A 220 10.28 -9.85 -10.46
C THR A 220 9.13 -9.81 -11.46
N ILE A 221 9.08 -8.75 -12.28
CA ILE A 221 8.08 -8.56 -13.33
C ILE A 221 8.83 -8.35 -14.64
N GLN A 222 8.51 -9.13 -15.66
CA GLN A 222 9.18 -9.05 -16.98
C GLN A 222 10.73 -9.07 -16.89
N GLY A 223 11.28 -9.85 -15.94
CA GLY A 223 12.71 -9.91 -15.66
C GLY A 223 13.30 -8.72 -14.89
N LYS A 224 12.48 -7.73 -14.53
CA LYS A 224 12.87 -6.54 -13.76
C LYS A 224 12.62 -6.74 -12.28
N LYS A 225 13.61 -6.40 -11.45
CA LYS A 225 13.54 -6.60 -9.99
C LYS A 225 13.01 -5.35 -9.28
N PHE A 226 11.92 -5.52 -8.56
CA PHE A 226 11.28 -4.51 -7.73
C PHE A 226 11.48 -4.83 -6.25
N MET A 227 11.74 -3.82 -5.45
CA MET A 227 11.65 -3.87 -4.00
C MET A 227 10.46 -3.02 -3.56
N LEU A 228 9.57 -3.60 -2.77
CA LEU A 228 8.36 -3.00 -2.22
C LEU A 228 8.55 -2.81 -0.72
N SER A 229 8.22 -1.62 -0.20
CA SER A 229 8.16 -1.34 1.24
C SER A 229 7.16 -0.22 1.47
N HIS A 230 6.59 -0.14 2.67
CA HIS A 230 5.76 1.02 3.00
C HIS A 230 6.60 2.32 3.05
N GLY A 231 7.73 2.30 3.74
CA GLY A 231 8.64 3.44 3.81
C GLY A 231 8.73 4.11 5.20
N ASP A 232 7.92 3.70 6.16
CA ASP A 232 7.88 4.22 7.54
C ASP A 232 9.21 4.10 8.31
N CYS A 233 10.02 3.08 7.98
CA CYS A 233 11.34 2.88 8.54
C CYS A 233 12.43 3.80 7.95
N ILE A 234 12.08 4.67 7.00
CA ILE A 234 13.00 5.60 6.34
C ILE A 234 12.96 6.97 7.05
N PRO A 235 14.08 7.42 7.63
CA PRO A 235 14.10 8.71 8.31
C PRO A 235 13.96 9.88 7.33
N ARG A 236 13.15 10.87 7.70
CA ARG A 236 13.10 12.17 7.00
C ARG A 236 14.22 13.06 7.52
N TYR A 237 14.93 13.72 6.61
CA TYR A 237 15.92 14.73 6.96
C TYR A 237 15.35 16.11 6.63
N LEU A 238 15.27 16.99 7.61
CA LEU A 238 14.60 18.31 7.49
C LEU A 238 13.17 18.19 6.90
N ASN A 239 12.44 17.13 7.28
CA ASN A 239 11.12 16.79 6.74
C ASN A 239 11.09 16.42 5.24
N ILE A 240 12.24 16.36 4.58
CA ILE A 240 12.37 15.96 3.17
C ILE A 240 12.75 14.48 3.12
N PRO A 241 11.95 13.60 2.48
CA PRO A 241 12.20 12.16 2.48
C PRO A 241 13.35 11.75 1.55
N ILE A 242 13.67 12.51 0.52
CA ILE A 242 14.57 12.13 -0.59
C ILE A 242 15.93 11.65 -0.07
N TYR A 243 16.56 12.37 0.86
CA TYR A 243 17.85 11.99 1.41
C TYR A 243 17.81 10.64 2.15
N GLY A 244 16.81 10.43 2.99
CA GLY A 244 16.63 9.16 3.71
C GLY A 244 16.35 8.00 2.76
N VAL A 245 15.52 8.23 1.75
CA VAL A 245 15.15 7.22 0.74
C VAL A 245 16.37 6.80 -0.09
N THR A 246 17.14 7.75 -0.59
CA THR A 246 18.35 7.44 -1.38
C THR A 246 19.41 6.70 -0.55
N GLN A 247 19.63 7.08 0.70
CA GLN A 247 20.52 6.34 1.60
C GLN A 247 20.02 4.92 1.89
N ARG A 248 18.73 4.75 2.12
CA ARG A 248 18.15 3.42 2.37
C ARG A 248 18.22 2.54 1.14
N ALA A 249 17.92 3.06 -0.04
CA ALA A 249 18.05 2.31 -1.29
C ALA A 249 19.45 1.70 -1.45
N MET A 250 20.50 2.49 -1.27
CA MET A 250 21.88 1.98 -1.35
C MET A 250 22.21 0.91 -0.29
N ARG A 251 21.76 1.13 0.96
CA ARG A 251 22.02 0.17 2.04
C ARG A 251 21.26 -1.14 1.84
N TRP A 252 20.03 -1.07 1.37
CA TRP A 252 19.22 -2.25 1.10
C TRP A 252 19.75 -3.07 -0.06
N GLN A 253 20.26 -2.43 -1.12
CA GLN A 253 20.96 -3.17 -2.19
C GLN A 253 22.14 -3.98 -1.65
N GLY A 254 22.91 -3.42 -0.73
CA GLY A 254 24.05 -4.12 -0.12
C GLY A 254 23.68 -5.21 0.88
N SER A 255 22.52 -5.11 1.55
CA SER A 255 22.13 -6.00 2.66
C SER A 255 21.00 -6.97 2.33
N ILE A 256 20.10 -6.61 1.41
CA ILE A 256 18.93 -7.41 1.03
C ILE A 256 19.14 -8.07 -0.34
N GLY A 257 19.77 -7.37 -1.27
CA GLY A 257 20.04 -7.81 -2.64
C GLY A 257 19.68 -6.75 -3.67
N GLU A 258 20.12 -6.97 -4.89
CA GLU A 258 19.94 -6.03 -6.00
C GLU A 258 18.49 -5.91 -6.43
N PHE A 259 18.06 -4.68 -6.71
CA PHE A 259 16.78 -4.32 -7.33
C PHE A 259 16.98 -3.11 -8.24
N GLU A 260 16.21 -3.06 -9.33
CA GLU A 260 16.22 -1.95 -10.29
C GLU A 260 15.23 -0.85 -9.88
N TYR A 261 14.17 -1.22 -9.16
CA TYR A 261 13.06 -0.34 -8.80
C TYR A 261 12.74 -0.44 -7.32
N LEU A 262 12.62 0.71 -6.65
CA LEU A 262 12.16 0.81 -5.26
C LEU A 262 10.79 1.50 -5.23
N CYS A 263 9.74 0.78 -4.82
CA CYS A 263 8.38 1.32 -4.70
C CYS A 263 7.99 1.51 -3.24
N LEU A 264 7.56 2.73 -2.89
CA LEU A 264 7.24 3.16 -1.52
C LEU A 264 5.86 3.83 -1.45
N GLY A 265 5.18 3.70 -0.30
CA GLY A 265 4.05 4.50 0.16
C GLY A 265 4.47 5.58 1.16
N HIS A 266 3.70 5.78 2.24
CA HIS A 266 4.01 6.54 3.45
C HIS A 266 4.19 8.05 3.30
N PHE A 267 4.83 8.50 2.25
CA PHE A 267 5.19 9.92 2.09
C PHE A 267 4.09 10.76 1.47
N HIS A 268 3.02 10.14 0.98
CA HIS A 268 1.82 10.75 0.40
C HIS A 268 2.06 11.65 -0.82
N THR A 269 3.31 11.84 -1.23
CA THR A 269 3.68 12.72 -2.33
C THR A 269 4.27 11.92 -3.48
N PRO A 270 3.55 11.82 -4.61
CA PRO A 270 4.05 11.07 -5.77
C PRO A 270 5.38 11.63 -6.26
N LEU A 271 6.39 10.76 -6.32
CA LEU A 271 7.73 11.07 -6.81
C LEU A 271 8.24 9.94 -7.70
N ARG A 272 8.96 10.30 -8.75
CA ARG A 272 9.76 9.38 -9.56
C ARG A 272 11.13 10.00 -9.75
N MET A 273 12.19 9.26 -9.44
CA MET A 273 13.55 9.75 -9.59
C MET A 273 14.54 8.60 -9.81
N ASP A 274 15.55 8.85 -10.62
CA ASP A 274 16.70 7.96 -10.77
C ASP A 274 17.75 8.26 -9.69
N TRP A 275 18.27 7.20 -9.07
CA TRP A 275 19.36 7.30 -8.12
C TRP A 275 20.35 6.15 -8.31
N ASN A 276 21.55 6.43 -8.81
CA ASN A 276 22.51 5.44 -9.28
C ASN A 276 21.84 4.49 -10.30
N ASN A 277 21.87 3.17 -10.03
CA ASN A 277 21.26 2.15 -10.89
C ASN A 277 19.84 1.76 -10.42
N THR A 278 19.19 2.57 -9.60
CA THR A 278 17.86 2.30 -9.05
C THR A 278 16.91 3.45 -9.38
N GLU A 279 15.75 3.12 -9.90
CA GLU A 279 14.66 4.06 -10.02
C GLU A 279 13.77 3.98 -8.77
N ILE A 280 13.58 5.12 -8.10
CA ILE A 280 12.77 5.27 -6.88
C ILE A 280 11.42 5.84 -7.25
N ILE A 281 10.37 5.15 -6.81
CA ILE A 281 8.97 5.53 -7.05
C ILE A 281 8.27 5.62 -5.70
N ILE A 282 7.82 6.80 -5.34
CA ILE A 282 6.99 7.02 -4.15
C ILE A 282 5.55 7.23 -4.61
N ASN A 283 4.63 6.46 -4.07
CA ASN A 283 3.22 6.59 -4.37
C ASN A 283 2.60 7.83 -3.70
N GLY A 284 1.40 8.21 -4.15
CA GLY A 284 0.56 9.18 -3.46
C GLY A 284 -0.31 8.53 -2.39
N CYS A 285 -1.36 9.23 -1.98
CA CYS A 285 -2.34 8.78 -1.00
C CYS A 285 -3.77 9.01 -1.50
N PHE A 286 -4.75 8.51 -0.75
CA PHE A 286 -6.17 8.77 -0.99
C PHE A 286 -6.71 9.96 -0.21
N MET A 287 -5.99 10.42 0.82
CA MET A 287 -6.43 11.54 1.65
C MET A 287 -5.90 12.89 1.14
N SER A 288 -6.56 13.95 1.56
CA SER A 288 -6.16 15.34 1.36
C SER A 288 -6.34 16.12 2.65
N GLU A 289 -5.61 17.24 2.80
CA GLU A 289 -5.73 18.16 3.93
C GLU A 289 -5.55 17.49 5.31
N ASP A 290 -4.44 16.77 5.48
CA ASP A 290 -4.03 16.35 6.81
C ASP A 290 -3.59 17.59 7.63
N GLN A 291 -4.39 17.97 8.62
CA GLN A 291 -4.15 19.14 9.47
C GLN A 291 -2.83 19.00 10.26
N TRP A 292 -2.48 17.78 10.66
CA TRP A 292 -1.21 17.52 11.34
C TRP A 292 -0.04 17.73 10.37
N ALA A 293 -0.10 17.17 9.16
CA ALA A 293 0.96 17.32 8.16
C ALA A 293 1.11 18.78 7.73
N LEU A 294 -0.01 19.50 7.57
CA LEU A 294 0.01 20.95 7.26
C LEU A 294 0.66 21.75 8.40
N LYS A 295 0.30 21.49 9.66
CA LYS A 295 0.81 22.20 10.83
C LYS A 295 2.27 21.87 11.16
N VAL A 296 2.66 20.58 11.07
CA VAL A 296 3.97 20.10 11.53
C VAL A 296 4.99 20.06 10.41
N ILE A 297 4.58 19.71 9.19
CA ILE A 297 5.45 19.51 8.04
C ILE A 297 5.31 20.63 7.00
N GLY A 298 4.19 21.36 7.03
CA GLY A 298 3.87 22.39 6.04
C GLY A 298 3.47 21.80 4.67
N MET A 299 3.02 20.56 4.63
CA MET A 299 2.68 19.85 3.39
C MET A 299 1.17 19.67 3.26
N SER A 300 0.65 19.96 2.07
CA SER A 300 -0.67 19.55 1.62
C SER A 300 -0.50 18.68 0.38
N THR A 301 -1.11 17.51 0.36
CA THR A 301 -0.99 16.56 -0.74
C THR A 301 -2.26 16.54 -1.59
N GLN A 302 -2.09 16.42 -2.91
CA GLN A 302 -3.20 16.11 -3.80
C GLN A 302 -3.33 14.60 -3.92
N PRO A 303 -4.51 14.01 -3.64
CA PRO A 303 -4.73 12.58 -3.75
C PRO A 303 -4.38 12.07 -5.15
N ALA A 304 -3.58 11.01 -5.19
CA ALA A 304 -3.16 10.38 -6.42
C ALA A 304 -2.60 8.98 -6.17
N GLN A 305 -2.70 8.12 -7.19
CA GLN A 305 -2.03 6.82 -7.23
C GLN A 305 -1.26 6.69 -8.54
N ILE A 306 -0.22 5.83 -8.55
CA ILE A 306 0.68 5.67 -9.69
C ILE A 306 0.36 4.39 -10.45
N VAL A 307 0.39 4.48 -11.77
CA VAL A 307 0.22 3.36 -12.71
C VAL A 307 1.34 3.40 -13.73
N PHE A 308 1.97 2.25 -14.00
CA PHE A 308 3.01 2.16 -15.02
C PHE A 308 3.01 0.81 -15.74
N GLY A 309 3.66 0.75 -16.91
CA GLY A 309 3.90 -0.48 -17.66
C GLY A 309 5.34 -0.95 -17.50
N VAL A 310 5.54 -2.26 -17.49
CA VAL A 310 6.86 -2.90 -17.43
C VAL A 310 7.12 -3.67 -18.70
N HIS A 311 8.09 -3.18 -19.48
CA HIS A 311 8.56 -3.80 -20.71
C HIS A 311 9.76 -4.70 -20.41
N PRO A 312 9.86 -5.93 -20.98
CA PRO A 312 10.92 -6.89 -20.64
C PRO A 312 12.35 -6.36 -20.88
N ARG A 313 12.55 -5.52 -21.90
CA ARG A 313 13.87 -4.99 -22.24
C ARG A 313 14.10 -3.56 -21.79
N LYS A 314 13.05 -2.72 -21.77
CA LYS A 314 13.18 -1.26 -21.52
C LYS A 314 12.93 -0.85 -20.06
N GLY A 315 12.41 -1.77 -19.21
CA GLY A 315 11.95 -1.41 -17.87
C GLY A 315 10.63 -0.66 -17.91
N ILE A 316 10.47 0.40 -17.14
CA ILE A 316 9.21 1.17 -17.10
C ILE A 316 9.03 1.94 -18.42
N SER A 317 8.03 1.54 -19.20
CA SER A 317 7.75 2.04 -20.57
C SER A 317 6.80 3.23 -20.58
N PHE A 318 5.77 3.23 -19.71
CA PHE A 318 4.87 4.36 -19.50
C PHE A 318 4.63 4.56 -18.00
N PHE A 319 4.26 5.78 -17.63
CA PHE A 319 4.08 6.16 -16.22
C PHE A 319 2.99 7.22 -16.11
N TYR A 320 1.97 6.96 -15.29
CA TYR A 320 0.85 7.86 -15.06
C TYR A 320 0.64 8.11 -13.58
N LYS A 321 0.38 9.38 -13.24
CA LYS A 321 -0.17 9.78 -11.96
C LYS A 321 -1.67 10.00 -12.12
N VAL A 322 -2.48 9.08 -11.58
CA VAL A 322 -3.94 9.19 -11.55
C VAL A 322 -4.31 10.09 -10.38
N LYS A 323 -4.80 11.29 -10.65
CA LYS A 323 -5.36 12.20 -9.64
C LYS A 323 -6.74 11.71 -9.23
N LEU A 324 -7.04 11.75 -7.93
CA LEU A 324 -8.26 11.21 -7.33
C LEU A 324 -9.22 12.32 -6.88
#